data_bf870b03a74562f9fb6bdb3843f515d5
#
_entry.id   bf870b03a74562f9fb6bdb3843f515d5
#
_cell.length_a   1.000
_cell.length_b   1.000
_cell.length_c   1.000
_cell.angle_alpha   90.00
_cell.angle_beta   90.00
_cell.angle_gamma   90.00
#
_symmetry.space_group_name_H-M   'P 1'
#
loop_
_entity.id
_entity.type
_entity.pdbx_description
1 polymer ?
#
loop_
_entity_poly.entity_id
_entity_poly.type
_entity_poly.pdbx_seq_one_letter_code
_entity_poly.pdbx_strand_id
1 'polypeptide(L)'
;RVRSSAASVVYKRQELTEGVCGDRIPTFFMRGNHEIRNAYSIGLRDHYDYVGDRTYGSFNWGDTRIVMLDCGEDKPDDHWVYYGLNDFTQLRNEQVDFLKKELSSKEFKKAGKRVLIHHIPLYGNDGKNLCANLWTKLLEKAPFNISLNAHTHKYAYHPKGELGNNYPVIIGGGYKMDGATVMILEKKKDELRVKVLNAKGKILLDITV
;
A
#
# COMPACT_ATOMS: atom_id res chain seq x y z
N ARG A 1 5.58 26.86 21.04
CA ARG A 1 5.93 25.45 20.78
C ARG A 1 5.69 25.13 19.30
N VAL A 2 6.72 25.26 18.53
CA VAL A 2 6.69 24.66 17.18
C VAL A 2 6.77 23.15 17.40
N ARG A 3 5.64 22.47 17.35
CA ARG A 3 5.63 21.01 17.27
C ARG A 3 6.00 20.66 15.82
N SER A 4 7.23 20.29 15.60
CA SER A 4 7.65 19.65 14.36
C SER A 4 6.96 18.29 14.29
N SER A 5 5.77 18.25 13.72
CA SER A 5 4.99 17.03 13.57
C SER A 5 5.70 16.00 12.68
N ALA A 6 6.54 16.44 11.77
CA ALA A 6 7.24 15.58 10.83
C ALA A 6 8.41 14.83 11.45
N ALA A 7 9.28 15.49 12.21
CA ALA A 7 10.36 14.79 12.90
C ALA A 7 9.82 13.75 13.87
N SER A 8 8.69 14.03 14.54
CA SER A 8 8.05 13.07 15.43
C SER A 8 7.43 11.87 14.69
N VAL A 9 6.97 12.06 13.45
CA VAL A 9 6.42 10.97 12.64
C VAL A 9 7.52 10.06 12.11
N VAL A 10 8.61 10.62 11.60
CA VAL A 10 9.79 9.85 11.15
C VAL A 10 10.38 9.08 12.33
N TYR A 11 10.61 9.72 13.46
CA TYR A 11 11.14 9.09 14.67
C TYR A 11 10.24 7.94 15.17
N LYS A 12 8.93 8.15 15.27
CA LYS A 12 7.99 7.11 15.71
C LYS A 12 7.94 5.92 14.74
N ARG A 13 8.13 6.15 13.45
CA ARG A 13 8.19 5.08 12.45
C ARG A 13 9.49 4.31 12.54
N GLN A 14 10.59 5.00 12.75
CA GLN A 14 11.88 4.38 12.99
C GLN A 14 11.83 3.50 14.25
N GLU A 15 11.32 4.02 15.38
CA GLU A 15 11.10 3.23 16.60
C GLU A 15 10.24 1.98 16.34
N LEU A 16 9.13 2.14 15.59
CA LEU A 16 8.28 1.00 15.25
C LEU A 16 9.02 -0.03 14.40
N THR A 17 9.77 0.42 13.41
CA THR A 17 10.55 -0.45 12.53
C THR A 17 11.65 -1.15 13.30
N GLU A 18 12.40 -0.44 14.13
CA GLU A 18 13.44 -1.01 15.00
C GLU A 18 12.85 -2.02 16.01
N GLY A 19 11.69 -1.72 16.59
CA GLY A 19 11.02 -2.61 17.54
C GLY A 19 10.47 -3.89 16.90
N VAL A 20 10.10 -3.87 15.63
CA VAL A 20 9.51 -5.03 14.92
C VAL A 20 10.54 -5.79 14.10
N CYS A 21 11.41 -5.10 13.40
CA CYS A 21 12.32 -5.68 12.41
C CYS A 21 13.79 -5.66 12.87
N GLY A 22 14.17 -4.68 13.69
CA GLY A 22 15.57 -4.42 13.99
C GLY A 22 16.36 -4.14 12.71
N ASP A 23 17.63 -4.52 12.72
CA ASP A 23 18.54 -4.45 11.58
C ASP A 23 18.62 -5.75 10.76
N ARG A 24 17.81 -6.76 11.10
CA ARG A 24 17.88 -8.11 10.54
C ARG A 24 16.89 -8.39 9.43
N ILE A 25 15.82 -7.58 9.31
CA ILE A 25 14.73 -7.81 8.37
C ILE A 25 14.62 -6.60 7.43
N PRO A 26 14.71 -6.80 6.11
CA PRO A 26 14.50 -5.70 5.15
C PRO A 26 13.14 -5.06 5.34
N THR A 27 13.11 -3.74 5.35
CA THR A 27 11.87 -2.97 5.49
C THR A 27 11.64 -2.17 4.22
N PHE A 28 10.49 -2.36 3.59
CA PHE A 28 10.05 -1.57 2.45
C PHE A 28 8.98 -0.57 2.90
N PHE A 29 9.23 0.68 2.62
CA PHE A 29 8.29 1.73 2.96
C PHE A 29 7.32 2.01 1.82
N MET A 30 6.03 2.02 2.14
CA MET A 30 4.98 2.49 1.22
C MET A 30 4.38 3.78 1.76
N ARG A 31 4.42 4.81 0.97
CA ARG A 31 3.90 6.14 1.30
C ARG A 31 2.37 6.15 1.27
N GLY A 32 1.75 6.73 2.31
CA GLY A 32 0.36 7.12 2.30
C GLY A 32 0.20 8.62 1.98
N ASN A 33 -1.04 9.08 1.88
CA ASN A 33 -1.33 10.48 1.54
C ASN A 33 -0.93 11.49 2.65
N HIS A 34 -0.79 11.06 3.88
CA HIS A 34 -0.33 11.94 4.96
C HIS A 34 1.19 12.16 4.96
N GLU A 35 1.96 11.29 4.38
CA GLU A 35 3.42 11.38 4.30
C GLU A 35 3.91 12.46 3.34
N ILE A 36 3.04 13.00 2.51
CA ILE A 36 3.36 14.03 1.52
C ILE A 36 2.98 15.43 1.95
N ARG A 37 2.38 15.59 3.12
CA ARG A 37 1.76 16.86 3.59
C ARG A 37 2.64 17.76 4.43
N ASN A 38 3.95 17.78 4.26
CA ASN A 38 4.80 18.70 5.01
C ASN A 38 6.18 18.86 4.38
N ALA A 39 6.98 19.80 4.90
CA ALA A 39 8.31 20.11 4.39
C ALA A 39 9.29 18.91 4.37
N TYR A 40 9.07 17.90 5.20
CA TYR A 40 9.91 16.69 5.24
C TYR A 40 9.50 15.61 4.25
N SER A 41 8.39 15.80 3.53
CA SER A 41 7.91 14.80 2.55
C SER A 41 8.94 14.50 1.47
N ILE A 42 9.72 15.50 1.06
CA ILE A 42 10.78 15.37 0.06
C ILE A 42 11.95 14.56 0.61
N GLY A 43 12.31 14.77 1.89
CA GLY A 43 13.43 14.11 2.57
C GLY A 43 13.10 12.68 3.05
N LEU A 44 11.88 12.19 2.90
CA LEU A 44 11.56 10.80 3.30
C LEU A 44 12.40 9.75 2.57
N ARG A 45 12.82 10.05 1.34
CA ARG A 45 13.71 9.18 0.56
C ARG A 45 15.09 9.00 1.17
N ASP A 46 15.54 9.94 1.97
CA ASP A 46 16.85 9.90 2.63
C ASP A 46 16.83 8.97 3.86
N HIS A 47 15.65 8.58 4.30
CA HIS A 47 15.43 7.77 5.51
C HIS A 47 14.85 6.38 5.24
N TYR A 48 14.27 6.16 4.08
CA TYR A 48 13.64 4.91 3.71
C TYR A 48 14.03 4.49 2.30
N ASP A 49 14.36 3.21 2.15
CA ASP A 49 14.57 2.63 0.84
C ASP A 49 13.25 2.49 0.09
N TYR A 50 13.20 3.08 -1.08
CA TYR A 50 12.12 2.90 -2.03
C TYR A 50 12.54 1.95 -3.15
N VAL A 51 11.62 1.12 -3.61
CA VAL A 51 11.88 0.18 -4.70
C VAL A 51 12.25 0.94 -5.98
N GLY A 52 13.50 0.79 -6.42
CA GLY A 52 13.98 1.49 -7.62
C GLY A 52 13.97 3.01 -7.50
N ASP A 53 14.18 3.53 -6.28
CA ASP A 53 14.21 4.97 -5.96
C ASP A 53 12.91 5.73 -6.32
N ARG A 54 11.78 4.99 -6.33
CA ARG A 54 10.44 5.52 -6.61
C ARG A 54 9.48 5.13 -5.49
N THR A 55 8.44 5.92 -5.30
CA THR A 55 7.37 5.64 -4.31
C THR A 55 6.42 4.51 -4.74
N TYR A 56 6.63 3.98 -5.95
CA TYR A 56 5.95 2.81 -6.50
C TYR A 56 6.96 1.89 -7.19
N GLY A 57 6.66 0.61 -7.27
CA GLY A 57 7.56 -0.36 -7.88
C GLY A 57 7.14 -1.79 -7.61
N SER A 58 8.03 -2.72 -7.88
CA SER A 58 7.79 -4.13 -7.65
C SER A 58 9.08 -4.88 -7.32
N PHE A 59 8.97 -5.91 -6.50
CA PHE A 59 10.09 -6.77 -6.14
C PHE A 59 9.61 -8.20 -5.88
N ASN A 60 10.56 -9.13 -5.85
CA ASN A 60 10.28 -10.51 -5.49
C ASN A 60 10.66 -10.77 -4.04
N TRP A 61 9.77 -11.44 -3.30
CA TRP A 61 10.06 -12.06 -2.03
C TRP A 61 9.93 -13.58 -2.20
N GLY A 62 11.03 -14.24 -2.40
CA GLY A 62 11.00 -15.62 -2.89
C GLY A 62 10.32 -15.71 -4.26
N ASP A 63 9.31 -16.55 -4.36
CA ASP A 63 8.47 -16.70 -5.57
C ASP A 63 7.21 -15.82 -5.56
N THR A 64 7.07 -14.94 -4.59
CA THR A 64 5.96 -13.98 -4.50
C THR A 64 6.35 -12.64 -5.10
N ARG A 65 5.60 -12.19 -6.09
CA ARG A 65 5.75 -10.86 -6.68
C ARG A 65 4.93 -9.85 -5.89
N ILE A 66 5.57 -8.83 -5.37
CA ILE A 66 4.94 -7.71 -4.66
C ILE A 66 4.96 -6.51 -5.60
N VAL A 67 3.78 -5.92 -5.83
CA VAL A 67 3.61 -4.71 -6.63
C VAL A 67 3.06 -3.62 -5.72
N MET A 68 3.76 -2.51 -5.65
CA MET A 68 3.42 -1.35 -4.81
C MET A 68 3.04 -0.17 -5.70
N LEU A 69 1.92 0.47 -5.39
CA LEU A 69 1.42 1.65 -6.11
C LEU A 69 1.22 2.83 -5.15
N ASP A 70 1.40 4.03 -5.67
CA ASP A 70 1.27 5.28 -4.94
C ASP A 70 0.27 6.22 -5.61
N CYS A 71 -0.88 6.42 -5.01
CA CYS A 71 -1.93 7.31 -5.50
C CYS A 71 -1.66 8.81 -5.23
N GLY A 72 -0.64 9.13 -4.44
CA GLY A 72 -0.43 10.49 -3.93
C GLY A 72 -1.52 10.86 -2.92
N GLU A 73 -2.19 11.97 -3.15
CA GLU A 73 -3.29 12.47 -2.31
C GLU A 73 -4.67 11.87 -2.67
N ASP A 74 -5.60 12.03 -1.74
CA ASP A 74 -6.97 11.51 -1.81
C ASP A 74 -7.97 12.46 -2.51
N LYS A 75 -7.52 13.69 -2.84
CA LYS A 75 -8.33 14.70 -3.54
C LYS A 75 -7.62 15.13 -4.83
N PRO A 76 -8.38 15.69 -5.81
CA PRO A 76 -7.79 16.27 -7.01
C PRO A 76 -6.72 17.33 -6.71
N ASP A 77 -5.75 17.47 -7.60
CA ASP A 77 -4.61 18.38 -7.38
C ASP A 77 -5.04 19.85 -7.28
N ASP A 78 -6.15 20.22 -7.94
CA ASP A 78 -6.77 21.55 -7.90
C ASP A 78 -7.69 21.78 -6.69
N HIS A 79 -7.79 20.81 -5.79
CA HIS A 79 -8.63 20.97 -4.60
C HIS A 79 -8.11 22.11 -3.73
N TRP A 80 -9.00 23.00 -3.33
CA TRP A 80 -8.69 24.26 -2.60
C TRP A 80 -7.81 24.05 -1.35
N VAL A 81 -7.93 22.92 -0.68
CA VAL A 81 -7.16 22.59 0.55
C VAL A 81 -5.65 22.47 0.30
N TYR A 82 -5.23 22.31 -0.94
CA TYR A 82 -3.82 22.17 -1.31
C TYR A 82 -3.18 23.47 -1.79
N TYR A 83 -3.95 24.53 -1.94
CA TYR A 83 -3.45 25.85 -2.36
C TYR A 83 -2.63 25.83 -3.66
N GLY A 84 -2.92 24.91 -4.58
CA GLY A 84 -2.18 24.74 -5.84
C GLY A 84 -0.75 24.15 -5.66
N LEU A 85 -0.46 23.55 -4.53
CA LEU A 85 0.88 23.00 -4.23
C LEU A 85 1.01 21.51 -4.57
N ASN A 86 -0.06 20.84 -4.99
CA ASN A 86 -0.06 19.42 -5.36
C ASN A 86 -0.07 19.26 -6.86
N ASP A 87 0.73 18.31 -7.35
CA ASP A 87 0.71 17.81 -8.73
C ASP A 87 1.04 16.31 -8.74
N PHE A 88 0.02 15.49 -8.54
CA PHE A 88 0.14 14.02 -8.58
C PHE A 88 -0.37 13.40 -9.89
N THR A 89 -0.87 14.22 -10.80
CA THR A 89 -1.42 13.75 -12.08
C THR A 89 -0.36 13.00 -12.88
N GLN A 90 0.85 13.54 -12.98
CA GLN A 90 1.96 12.87 -13.66
C GLN A 90 2.31 11.55 -12.98
N LEU A 91 2.50 11.53 -11.66
CA LEU A 91 2.80 10.32 -10.88
C LEU A 91 1.76 9.22 -11.11
N ARG A 92 0.48 9.56 -11.15
CA ARG A 92 -0.62 8.61 -11.37
C ARG A 92 -0.57 8.02 -12.79
N ASN A 93 -0.29 8.84 -13.79
CA ASN A 93 -0.19 8.42 -15.19
C ASN A 93 1.06 7.57 -15.48
N GLU A 94 2.20 7.91 -14.92
CA GLU A 94 3.43 7.13 -15.05
C GLU A 94 3.25 5.69 -14.57
N GLN A 95 2.42 5.48 -13.54
CA GLN A 95 2.11 4.16 -13.03
C GLN A 95 1.23 3.32 -13.96
N VAL A 96 0.51 3.92 -14.90
CA VAL A 96 -0.18 3.19 -15.96
C VAL A 96 0.85 2.47 -16.86
N ASP A 97 1.91 3.15 -17.23
CA ASP A 97 2.96 2.56 -18.07
C ASP A 97 3.82 1.58 -17.28
N PHE A 98 4.09 1.88 -16.01
CA PHE A 98 4.70 0.92 -15.09
C PHE A 98 3.86 -0.37 -15.01
N LEU A 99 2.55 -0.28 -14.78
CA LEU A 99 1.66 -1.44 -14.68
C LEU A 99 1.64 -2.25 -15.99
N LYS A 100 1.56 -1.62 -17.16
CA LYS A 100 1.61 -2.32 -18.45
C LYS A 100 2.90 -3.13 -18.59
N LYS A 101 4.05 -2.54 -18.24
CA LYS A 101 5.36 -3.20 -18.27
C LYS A 101 5.43 -4.33 -17.24
N GLU A 102 4.99 -4.06 -16.01
CA GLU A 102 5.02 -5.02 -14.92
C GLU A 102 4.19 -6.26 -15.23
N LEU A 103 2.92 -6.08 -15.60
CA LEU A 103 2.00 -7.18 -15.90
C LEU A 103 2.45 -8.04 -17.11
N SER A 104 3.27 -7.48 -18.00
CA SER A 104 3.87 -8.19 -19.13
C SER A 104 5.22 -8.83 -18.82
N SER A 105 5.85 -8.48 -17.69
CA SER A 105 7.19 -8.94 -17.32
C SER A 105 7.29 -10.45 -17.08
N LYS A 106 8.49 -10.99 -17.23
CA LYS A 106 8.76 -12.40 -16.93
C LYS A 106 8.60 -12.69 -15.44
N GLU A 107 9.03 -11.76 -14.61
CA GLU A 107 8.99 -11.84 -13.16
C GLU A 107 7.54 -11.93 -12.67
N PHE A 108 6.66 -11.09 -13.18
CA PHE A 108 5.25 -11.11 -12.84
C PHE A 108 4.57 -12.40 -13.31
N LYS A 109 4.82 -12.82 -14.56
CA LYS A 109 4.20 -14.02 -15.15
C LYS A 109 4.63 -15.32 -14.47
N LYS A 110 5.90 -15.41 -14.05
CA LYS A 110 6.48 -16.61 -13.43
C LYS A 110 6.25 -16.68 -11.92
N ALA A 111 5.82 -15.60 -11.28
CA ALA A 111 5.60 -15.58 -9.85
C ALA A 111 4.57 -16.63 -9.43
N GLY A 112 4.85 -17.35 -8.35
CA GLY A 112 3.90 -18.31 -7.76
C GLY A 112 2.70 -17.60 -7.15
N LYS A 113 2.93 -16.47 -6.50
CA LYS A 113 1.89 -15.58 -5.93
C LYS A 113 2.16 -14.12 -6.28
N ARG A 114 1.11 -13.31 -6.27
CA ARG A 114 1.15 -11.87 -6.59
C ARG A 114 0.34 -11.10 -5.57
N VAL A 115 0.99 -10.13 -4.93
CA VAL A 115 0.40 -9.26 -3.91
C VAL A 115 0.43 -7.82 -4.42
N LEU A 116 -0.71 -7.17 -4.40
CA LEU A 116 -0.84 -5.76 -4.71
C LEU A 116 -0.91 -4.97 -3.40
N ILE A 117 -0.12 -3.91 -3.28
CA ILE A 117 -0.12 -3.05 -2.09
C ILE A 117 -0.26 -1.60 -2.53
N HIS A 118 -1.23 -0.88 -1.99
CA HIS A 118 -1.38 0.56 -2.15
C HIS A 118 -2.19 1.16 -1.00
N HIS A 119 -1.90 2.40 -0.64
CA HIS A 119 -2.48 3.01 0.54
C HIS A 119 -3.99 3.25 0.38
N ILE A 120 -4.40 4.00 -0.65
CA ILE A 120 -5.81 4.36 -0.89
C ILE A 120 -6.50 3.23 -1.66
N PRO A 121 -7.50 2.54 -1.09
CA PRO A 121 -8.11 1.38 -1.75
C PRO A 121 -8.84 1.75 -3.04
N LEU A 122 -8.73 0.90 -4.05
CA LEU A 122 -9.56 0.99 -5.27
C LEU A 122 -11.00 0.54 -5.03
N TYR A 123 -11.18 -0.40 -4.12
CA TYR A 123 -12.47 -0.96 -3.72
C TYR A 123 -12.68 -0.77 -2.21
N GLY A 124 -13.91 -0.57 -1.77
CA GLY A 124 -14.22 -0.36 -0.35
C GLY A 124 -13.87 1.03 0.18
N ASN A 125 -13.80 2.04 -0.70
CA ASN A 125 -13.55 3.44 -0.37
C ASN A 125 -14.60 4.38 -1.01
N ASP A 126 -15.85 3.94 -1.11
CA ASP A 126 -16.99 4.70 -1.65
C ASP A 126 -16.68 5.39 -3.01
N GLY A 127 -15.87 4.75 -3.85
CA GLY A 127 -15.46 5.28 -5.15
C GLY A 127 -14.46 6.46 -5.10
N LYS A 128 -13.91 6.76 -3.94
CA LYS A 128 -13.05 7.94 -3.72
C LYS A 128 -11.57 7.73 -4.05
N ASN A 129 -11.25 6.83 -4.95
CA ASN A 129 -9.87 6.66 -5.40
C ASN A 129 -9.66 7.32 -6.77
N LEU A 130 -8.80 8.32 -6.83
CA LEU A 130 -8.50 9.08 -8.07
C LEU A 130 -7.80 8.24 -9.15
N CYS A 131 -7.18 7.13 -8.75
CA CYS A 131 -6.52 6.22 -9.67
C CYS A 131 -7.45 5.13 -10.24
N ALA A 132 -8.70 5.06 -9.77
CA ALA A 132 -9.62 4.00 -10.19
C ALA A 132 -9.80 3.97 -11.71
N ASN A 133 -10.06 5.10 -12.33
CA ASN A 133 -10.23 5.18 -13.80
C ASN A 133 -8.96 4.84 -14.58
N LEU A 134 -7.78 5.02 -13.99
CA LEU A 134 -6.49 4.78 -14.63
C LEU A 134 -6.06 3.31 -14.49
N TRP A 135 -6.22 2.73 -13.30
CA TRP A 135 -5.59 1.46 -12.95
C TRP A 135 -6.54 0.26 -12.99
N THR A 136 -7.84 0.45 -12.68
CA THR A 136 -8.79 -0.65 -12.50
C THR A 136 -8.83 -1.59 -13.71
N LYS A 137 -8.93 -1.04 -14.94
CA LYS A 137 -8.98 -1.86 -16.17
C LYS A 137 -7.74 -2.75 -16.39
N LEU A 138 -6.59 -2.33 -15.91
CA LEU A 138 -5.35 -3.12 -15.98
C LEU A 138 -5.34 -4.19 -14.88
N LEU A 139 -5.72 -3.79 -13.66
CA LEU A 139 -5.68 -4.64 -12.48
C LEU A 139 -6.77 -5.71 -12.46
N GLU A 140 -7.94 -5.44 -13.03
CA GLU A 140 -9.04 -6.41 -13.17
C GLU A 140 -8.65 -7.65 -14.00
N LYS A 141 -7.76 -7.47 -14.96
CA LYS A 141 -7.27 -8.57 -15.82
C LYS A 141 -6.04 -9.27 -15.24
N ALA A 142 -5.46 -8.73 -14.20
CA ALA A 142 -4.22 -9.23 -13.62
C ALA A 142 -4.51 -10.30 -12.55
N PRO A 143 -3.78 -11.42 -12.54
CA PRO A 143 -4.00 -12.52 -11.62
C PRO A 143 -3.37 -12.25 -10.25
N PHE A 144 -3.72 -11.14 -9.62
CA PHE A 144 -3.36 -10.89 -8.23
C PHE A 144 -4.08 -11.85 -7.30
N ASN A 145 -3.39 -12.32 -6.28
CA ASN A 145 -3.96 -13.19 -5.25
C ASN A 145 -4.67 -12.37 -4.17
N ILE A 146 -4.19 -11.15 -3.89
CA ILE A 146 -4.75 -10.28 -2.87
C ILE A 146 -4.28 -8.84 -3.06
N SER A 147 -5.10 -7.89 -2.60
CA SER A 147 -4.71 -6.48 -2.41
C SER A 147 -4.73 -6.10 -0.93
N LEU A 148 -3.68 -5.43 -0.48
CA LEU A 148 -3.52 -4.92 0.87
C LEU A 148 -3.55 -3.40 0.85
N ASN A 149 -4.40 -2.81 1.65
CA ASN A 149 -4.71 -1.38 1.65
C ASN A 149 -4.82 -0.82 3.07
N ALA A 150 -4.98 0.49 3.18
CA ALA A 150 -5.19 1.22 4.43
C ALA A 150 -6.18 2.38 4.24
N HIS A 151 -5.84 3.60 4.64
CA HIS A 151 -6.51 4.89 4.37
C HIS A 151 -7.85 5.12 5.07
N THR A 152 -8.79 4.19 5.00
CA THR A 152 -10.15 4.40 5.55
C THR A 152 -10.21 4.41 7.08
N HIS A 153 -9.12 4.01 7.74
CA HIS A 153 -8.99 3.86 9.19
C HIS A 153 -9.98 2.84 9.80
N LYS A 154 -10.60 2.03 8.97
CA LYS A 154 -11.52 0.96 9.39
C LYS A 154 -11.08 -0.35 8.75
N TYR A 155 -10.92 -1.37 9.58
CA TYR A 155 -10.66 -2.70 9.07
C TYR A 155 -11.85 -3.18 8.24
N ALA A 156 -11.54 -3.69 7.05
CA ALA A 156 -12.52 -4.35 6.18
C ALA A 156 -11.85 -5.49 5.39
N TYR A 157 -12.64 -6.50 5.08
CA TYR A 157 -12.28 -7.57 4.16
C TYR A 157 -13.38 -7.74 3.12
N HIS A 158 -13.00 -7.68 1.87
CA HIS A 158 -13.88 -7.87 0.73
C HIS A 158 -13.42 -9.08 -0.08
N PRO A 159 -14.17 -10.19 -0.05
CA PRO A 159 -13.88 -11.35 -0.89
C PRO A 159 -13.89 -10.96 -2.37
N LYS A 160 -13.24 -11.79 -3.20
CA LYS A 160 -13.29 -11.63 -4.65
C LYS A 160 -14.74 -11.57 -5.13
N GLY A 161 -15.06 -10.56 -5.93
CA GLY A 161 -16.36 -10.36 -6.57
C GLY A 161 -17.36 -9.52 -5.76
N GLU A 162 -17.15 -9.31 -4.46
CA GLU A 162 -18.11 -8.58 -3.61
C GLU A 162 -18.36 -7.14 -4.08
N LEU A 163 -17.30 -6.45 -4.48
CA LEU A 163 -17.35 -5.07 -4.96
C LEU A 163 -16.98 -4.94 -6.45
N GLY A 164 -17.11 -6.01 -7.22
CA GLY A 164 -16.60 -6.10 -8.58
C GLY A 164 -15.09 -6.32 -8.68
N ASN A 165 -14.42 -6.52 -7.57
CA ASN A 165 -12.98 -6.79 -7.46
C ASN A 165 -12.63 -8.19 -7.96
N ASN A 166 -11.56 -8.32 -8.74
CA ASN A 166 -11.10 -9.61 -9.29
C ASN A 166 -10.21 -10.42 -8.32
N TYR A 167 -9.84 -9.86 -7.20
CA TYR A 167 -9.02 -10.44 -6.12
C TYR A 167 -9.55 -9.99 -4.77
N PRO A 168 -9.31 -10.73 -3.68
CA PRO A 168 -9.68 -10.28 -2.34
C PRO A 168 -8.98 -8.96 -1.97
N VAL A 169 -9.66 -8.11 -1.21
CA VAL A 169 -9.16 -6.81 -0.76
C VAL A 169 -9.21 -6.75 0.76
N ILE A 170 -8.09 -6.44 1.38
CA ILE A 170 -8.00 -6.17 2.82
C ILE A 170 -7.66 -4.70 3.02
N ILE A 171 -8.44 -4.04 3.84
CA ILE A 171 -8.19 -2.67 4.28
C ILE A 171 -7.81 -2.70 5.76
N GLY A 172 -6.64 -2.19 6.08
CA GLY A 172 -6.14 -2.11 7.45
C GLY A 172 -6.91 -1.11 8.29
N GLY A 173 -6.85 -1.32 9.59
CA GLY A 173 -7.49 -0.46 10.58
C GLY A 173 -6.81 0.88 10.77
N GLY A 174 -7.30 1.63 11.75
CA GLY A 174 -6.87 3.00 12.00
C GLY A 174 -5.53 3.13 12.71
N TYR A 175 -5.09 4.37 12.83
CA TYR A 175 -3.81 4.76 13.46
C TYR A 175 -3.83 4.72 15.01
N LYS A 176 -5.01 4.65 15.62
CA LYS A 176 -5.15 4.48 17.08
C LYS A 176 -4.98 3.03 17.44
N MET A 177 -4.36 2.75 18.59
CA MET A 177 -4.06 1.39 19.04
C MET A 177 -5.29 0.47 19.11
N ASP A 178 -6.45 0.99 19.48
CA ASP A 178 -7.70 0.24 19.55
C ASP A 178 -8.25 -0.17 18.17
N GLY A 179 -7.91 0.59 17.13
CA GLY A 179 -8.29 0.32 15.74
C GLY A 179 -7.15 -0.23 14.86
N ALA A 180 -5.92 -0.28 15.36
CA ALA A 180 -4.77 -0.72 14.58
C ALA A 180 -4.82 -2.20 14.22
N THR A 181 -4.28 -2.53 13.05
CA THR A 181 -4.18 -3.91 12.56
C THR A 181 -2.80 -4.22 12.02
N VAL A 182 -2.40 -5.47 12.14
CA VAL A 182 -1.20 -6.05 11.51
C VAL A 182 -1.65 -7.12 10.54
N MET A 183 -1.11 -7.09 9.32
CA MET A 183 -1.33 -8.12 8.31
C MET A 183 -0.07 -8.97 8.20
N ILE A 184 -0.22 -10.27 8.32
CA ILE A 184 0.87 -11.25 8.22
C ILE A 184 0.61 -12.11 6.99
N LEU A 185 1.59 -12.16 6.09
CA LEU A 185 1.57 -13.01 4.91
C LEU A 185 2.57 -14.15 5.11
N GLU A 186 2.08 -15.36 5.03
CA GLU A 186 2.88 -16.60 5.14
C GLU A 186 2.79 -17.39 3.83
N LYS A 187 3.90 -17.46 3.09
CA LYS A 187 3.98 -18.30 1.88
C LYS A 187 4.50 -19.69 2.25
N LYS A 188 3.70 -20.72 1.96
CA LYS A 188 4.10 -22.12 2.14
C LYS A 188 3.76 -22.91 0.87
N LYS A 189 4.77 -23.37 0.16
CA LYS A 189 4.61 -24.05 -1.14
C LYS A 189 3.73 -23.18 -2.07
N ASP A 190 2.58 -23.68 -2.50
CA ASP A 190 1.66 -22.99 -3.41
C ASP A 190 0.58 -22.17 -2.71
N GLU A 191 0.58 -22.12 -1.39
CA GLU A 191 -0.41 -21.42 -0.58
C GLU A 191 0.15 -20.09 -0.06
N LEU A 192 -0.64 -19.04 -0.14
CA LEU A 192 -0.40 -17.77 0.53
C LEU A 192 -1.48 -17.58 1.60
N ARG A 193 -1.11 -17.78 2.86
CA ARG A 193 -1.97 -17.53 4.00
C ARG A 193 -1.85 -16.09 4.43
N VAL A 194 -2.99 -15.47 4.69
CA VAL A 194 -3.06 -14.08 5.16
C VAL A 194 -3.82 -14.04 6.46
N LYS A 195 -3.18 -13.51 7.50
CA LYS A 195 -3.79 -13.26 8.81
C LYS A 195 -3.85 -11.76 9.06
N VAL A 196 -4.96 -11.31 9.61
CA VAL A 196 -5.09 -9.94 10.13
C VAL A 196 -5.33 -10.03 11.64
N LEU A 197 -4.51 -9.32 12.40
CA LEU A 197 -4.62 -9.22 13.85
C LEU A 197 -4.90 -7.79 14.26
N ASN A 198 -5.67 -7.60 15.32
CA ASN A 198 -5.75 -6.30 15.99
C ASN A 198 -4.55 -6.08 16.93
N ALA A 199 -4.42 -4.88 17.50
CA ALA A 199 -3.34 -4.53 18.43
C ALA A 199 -3.27 -5.39 19.70
N LYS A 200 -4.34 -6.12 20.03
CA LYS A 200 -4.38 -7.06 21.17
C LYS A 200 -4.02 -8.50 20.77
N GLY A 201 -3.59 -8.72 19.51
CA GLY A 201 -3.25 -10.04 19.00
C GLY A 201 -4.46 -10.93 18.64
N LYS A 202 -5.69 -10.41 18.71
CA LYS A 202 -6.88 -11.16 18.28
C LYS A 202 -6.89 -11.28 16.75
N ILE A 203 -7.07 -12.49 16.25
CA ILE A 203 -7.22 -12.75 14.80
C ILE A 203 -8.59 -12.22 14.35
N LEU A 204 -8.59 -11.33 13.38
CA LEU A 204 -9.76 -10.78 12.71
C LEU A 204 -10.06 -11.52 11.40
N LEU A 205 -9.02 -12.01 10.73
CA LEU A 205 -9.10 -12.77 9.48
C LEU A 205 -7.97 -13.80 9.44
N ASP A 206 -8.27 -14.97 8.90
CA ASP A 206 -7.29 -16.00 8.58
C ASP A 206 -7.77 -16.75 7.33
N ILE A 207 -7.14 -16.48 6.19
CA ILE A 207 -7.52 -17.02 4.88
C ILE A 207 -6.32 -17.52 4.12
N THR A 208 -6.55 -18.39 3.15
CA THR A 208 -5.57 -18.82 2.14
C THR A 208 -6.04 -18.38 0.75
N VAL A 209 -5.12 -17.79 -0.05
CA VAL A 209 -5.38 -17.27 -1.39
C VAL A 209 -4.38 -17.80 -2.42
#